data_a8c244a89ee4f40860ae0775976c3af8
#
_entry.id   a8c244a89ee4f40860ae0775976c3af8
#
_cell.length_a   1.000
_cell.length_b   1.000
_cell.length_c   1.000
_cell.angle_alpha   90.00
_cell.angle_beta   90.00
_cell.angle_gamma   90.00
#
_symmetry.space_group_name_H-M   'P 1'
#
loop_
_entity.id
_entity.type
_entity.pdbx_description
1 polymer ?
#
loop_
_entity_poly.entity_id
_entity_poly.type
_entity_poly.pdbx_seq_one_letter_code
_entity_poly.pdbx_strand_id
1 'polypeptide(L)'
;MNIELVGNLFMFAGGIGMFLYGMNIMADGMQKSAGSKMKQLIGYLTRNRLLAVLVGAFITAIIQSSGATTVMVVGFVNAGLMTLVQAVGVIMGANIGTTITAWIVSLGQLGDAVKVLKPSFYAPLLVGIGAILVLFSKKPKKKMAGEIVVGIGLLFLGLDFMSESISPYTDAPIFSKAFEVVGSNPLLGIAIGIVVTAILQSSSASVGILQTLAINGVVTTNAAVFITLGQNIGSCVTAIISSAGTTRNAKRAACMHLLFNVAGAVIFGTGAFILFMFKPALAVHNITSVEISIFHTFFNIICTTIMMPFGSLLVKLSGIIIREKTEDEENASLEASDSYAAELSRHFDSRILEQPSVAVDRALSEVIIMGNLSLDNIKYSVSAVMNNDQDMIDKVIETEHKVDLYEKYLTEYLIKVNNLSITEEQHLLINDLFHAIIDIERVSDHAENMSDLAKYKIDNEIIFSQHGMEELKKLSEKVIVCFSEAIKAREKFSRVAADNVCRIEDEVDDLEEELRNKHIERLSSGLCKPSNGVVFLDILSILERMSDHANNLADCVLAEIKEKK
;
A
#
# COMPACT_ATOMS: atom_id res chain seq x y z
N MET A 1 -6.12 28.67 40.00
CA MET A 1 -5.58 28.32 38.65
C MET A 1 -5.80 29.58 37.81
N ASN A 2 -4.74 30.11 37.18
CA ASN A 2 -4.86 31.35 36.39
C ASN A 2 -5.69 31.03 35.13
N ILE A 3 -6.85 31.70 34.95
CA ILE A 3 -7.77 31.46 33.83
C ILE A 3 -7.06 31.67 32.49
N GLU A 4 -6.17 32.67 32.43
CA GLU A 4 -5.36 32.95 31.25
C GLU A 4 -4.42 31.77 30.89
N LEU A 5 -3.76 31.14 31.86
CA LEU A 5 -2.94 29.95 31.65
C LEU A 5 -3.76 28.80 31.09
N VAL A 6 -4.99 28.60 31.61
CA VAL A 6 -5.88 27.54 31.10
C VAL A 6 -6.32 27.85 29.67
N GLY A 7 -6.64 29.10 29.37
CA GLY A 7 -7.00 29.55 28.02
C GLY A 7 -5.86 29.30 27.03
N ASN A 8 -4.63 29.64 27.39
CA ASN A 8 -3.44 29.40 26.55
C ASN A 8 -3.14 27.90 26.36
N LEU A 9 -3.36 27.07 27.39
CA LEU A 9 -3.24 25.62 27.24
C LEU A 9 -4.29 25.04 26.27
N PHE A 10 -5.53 25.52 26.32
CA PHE A 10 -6.57 25.11 25.38
C PHE A 10 -6.24 25.60 23.95
N MET A 11 -5.72 26.80 23.81
CA MET A 11 -5.31 27.36 22.53
C MET A 11 -4.11 26.57 21.95
N PHE A 12 -3.14 26.18 22.77
CA PHE A 12 -2.03 25.32 22.35
C PHE A 12 -2.50 23.94 21.89
N ALA A 13 -3.36 23.29 22.68
CA ALA A 13 -3.91 21.98 22.35
C ALA A 13 -4.77 22.04 21.07
N GLY A 14 -5.60 23.08 20.92
CA GLY A 14 -6.37 23.36 19.71
C GLY A 14 -5.48 23.61 18.49
N GLY A 15 -4.38 24.35 18.69
CA GLY A 15 -3.36 24.59 17.66
C GLY A 15 -2.70 23.29 17.17
N ILE A 16 -2.32 22.40 18.09
CA ILE A 16 -1.83 21.06 17.75
C ILE A 16 -2.89 20.28 16.95
N GLY A 17 -4.15 20.29 17.41
CA GLY A 17 -5.23 19.59 16.72
C GLY A 17 -5.43 20.10 15.28
N MET A 18 -5.47 21.41 15.06
CA MET A 18 -5.58 22.01 13.73
C MET A 18 -4.37 21.71 12.85
N PHE A 19 -3.16 21.78 13.41
CA PHE A 19 -1.93 21.46 12.71
C PHE A 19 -1.92 20.00 12.23
N LEU A 20 -2.23 19.05 13.12
CA LEU A 20 -2.26 17.63 12.80
C LEU A 20 -3.36 17.29 11.78
N TYR A 21 -4.55 17.83 11.97
CA TYR A 21 -5.67 17.62 11.07
C TYR A 21 -5.43 18.27 9.71
N GLY A 22 -4.84 19.46 9.68
CA GLY A 22 -4.42 20.13 8.44
C GLY A 22 -3.39 19.33 7.67
N MET A 23 -2.38 18.77 8.36
CA MET A 23 -1.40 17.87 7.72
C MET A 23 -2.08 16.63 7.13
N ASN A 24 -2.99 15.99 7.85
CA ASN A 24 -3.66 14.79 7.37
C ASN A 24 -4.52 15.07 6.13
N ILE A 25 -5.36 16.10 6.15
CA ILE A 25 -6.18 16.49 4.98
C ILE A 25 -5.30 16.84 3.77
N MET A 26 -4.21 17.59 3.99
CA MET A 26 -3.26 17.91 2.93
C MET A 26 -2.64 16.63 2.35
N ALA A 27 -2.19 15.71 3.21
CA ALA A 27 -1.60 14.46 2.82
C ALA A 27 -2.59 13.59 2.03
N ASP A 28 -3.84 13.45 2.48
CA ASP A 28 -4.91 12.73 1.79
C ASP A 28 -5.17 13.28 0.39
N GLY A 29 -5.29 14.61 0.27
CA GLY A 29 -5.46 15.27 -1.02
C GLY A 29 -4.29 15.05 -1.98
N MET A 30 -3.05 15.10 -1.46
CA MET A 30 -1.83 14.82 -2.24
C MET A 30 -1.76 13.35 -2.66
N GLN A 31 -2.08 12.42 -1.79
CA GLN A 31 -2.08 10.98 -2.02
C GLN A 31 -3.11 10.59 -3.09
N LYS A 32 -4.36 11.07 -2.96
CA LYS A 32 -5.41 10.88 -3.98
C LYS A 32 -4.97 11.46 -5.34
N SER A 33 -4.33 12.63 -5.33
CA SER A 33 -3.84 13.30 -6.56
C SER A 33 -2.68 12.55 -7.22
N ALA A 34 -1.85 11.83 -6.44
CA ALA A 34 -0.70 11.08 -6.93
C ALA A 34 -1.06 9.71 -7.52
N GLY A 35 -2.20 9.13 -7.19
CA GLY A 35 -2.82 7.88 -7.68
C GLY A 35 -1.94 6.99 -8.58
N SER A 36 -2.12 7.09 -9.90
CA SER A 36 -1.41 6.26 -10.89
C SER A 36 0.12 6.43 -10.92
N LYS A 37 0.64 7.59 -10.48
CA LYS A 37 2.10 7.81 -10.40
C LYS A 37 2.73 6.99 -9.26
N MET A 38 2.00 6.76 -8.20
CA MET A 38 2.45 5.91 -7.08
C MET A 38 2.74 4.49 -7.56
N LYS A 39 1.86 3.91 -8.40
CA LYS A 39 2.06 2.60 -9.01
C LYS A 39 3.35 2.53 -9.83
N GLN A 40 3.61 3.54 -10.68
CA GLN A 40 4.83 3.59 -11.49
C GLN A 40 6.08 3.65 -10.62
N LEU A 41 6.05 4.43 -9.52
CA LEU A 41 7.17 4.55 -8.58
C LEU A 41 7.53 3.24 -7.92
N ILE A 42 6.52 2.48 -7.48
CA ILE A 42 6.73 1.16 -6.87
C ILE A 42 7.35 0.19 -7.89
N GLY A 43 6.96 0.25 -9.16
CA GLY A 43 7.58 -0.54 -10.24
C GLY A 43 9.08 -0.28 -10.45
N TYR A 44 9.59 0.89 -10.04
CA TYR A 44 11.04 1.20 -10.09
C TYR A 44 11.85 0.65 -8.91
N LEU A 45 11.21 0.16 -7.84
CA LEU A 45 11.90 -0.34 -6.64
C LEU A 45 12.85 -1.53 -6.90
N THR A 46 12.64 -2.25 -7.99
CA THR A 46 13.38 -3.47 -8.33
C THR A 46 14.73 -3.21 -8.99
N ARG A 47 15.05 -1.99 -9.44
CA ARG A 47 16.19 -1.74 -10.33
C ARG A 47 17.54 -1.50 -9.65
N ASN A 48 17.63 -0.65 -8.63
CA ASN A 48 18.84 -0.44 -7.84
C ASN A 48 18.59 0.31 -6.52
N ARG A 49 19.57 0.33 -5.60
CA ARG A 49 19.45 0.96 -4.28
C ARG A 49 19.23 2.48 -4.35
N LEU A 50 19.91 3.17 -5.25
CA LEU A 50 19.74 4.62 -5.40
C LEU A 50 18.33 4.97 -5.83
N LEU A 51 17.77 4.19 -6.77
CA LEU A 51 16.41 4.36 -7.22
C LEU A 51 15.40 4.08 -6.09
N ALA A 52 15.66 3.06 -5.25
CA ALA A 52 14.85 2.77 -4.07
C ALA A 52 14.86 3.94 -3.07
N VAL A 53 16.01 4.59 -2.84
CA VAL A 53 16.11 5.79 -2.00
C VAL A 53 15.28 6.95 -2.60
N LEU A 54 15.43 7.22 -3.89
CA LEU A 54 14.67 8.28 -4.55
C LEU A 54 13.17 8.03 -4.51
N VAL A 55 12.75 6.79 -4.77
CA VAL A 55 11.34 6.39 -4.68
C VAL A 55 10.82 6.53 -3.25
N GLY A 56 11.57 6.06 -2.24
CA GLY A 56 11.20 6.23 -0.84
C GLY A 56 11.05 7.69 -0.42
N ALA A 57 12.00 8.54 -0.86
CA ALA A 57 11.95 9.98 -0.60
C ALA A 57 10.71 10.63 -1.26
N PHE A 58 10.43 10.28 -2.52
CA PHE A 58 9.31 10.86 -3.25
C PHE A 58 7.96 10.38 -2.72
N ILE A 59 7.83 9.08 -2.42
CA ILE A 59 6.63 8.51 -1.78
C ILE A 59 6.35 9.24 -0.47
N THR A 60 7.34 9.33 0.42
CA THR A 60 7.16 9.98 1.73
C THR A 60 6.86 11.47 1.60
N ALA A 61 7.47 12.16 0.63
CA ALA A 61 7.16 13.55 0.34
C ALA A 61 5.71 13.78 -0.08
N ILE A 62 5.12 12.84 -0.84
CA ILE A 62 3.70 12.89 -1.23
C ILE A 62 2.80 12.51 -0.06
N ILE A 63 3.11 11.41 0.64
CA ILE A 63 2.30 10.88 1.74
C ILE A 63 2.40 11.77 2.98
N GLN A 64 3.48 12.55 3.11
CA GLN A 64 3.81 13.38 4.28
C GLN A 64 3.93 12.58 5.59
N SER A 65 4.14 11.27 5.48
CA SER A 65 4.28 10.34 6.62
C SER A 65 5.34 9.27 6.35
N SER A 66 6.49 9.39 7.01
CA SER A 66 7.52 8.33 6.99
C SER A 66 7.06 7.09 7.75
N GLY A 67 6.22 7.27 8.77
CA GLY A 67 5.59 6.16 9.50
C GLY A 67 4.77 5.27 8.56
N ALA A 68 3.81 5.85 7.83
CA ALA A 68 3.00 5.12 6.85
C ALA A 68 3.86 4.47 5.75
N THR A 69 4.87 5.18 5.22
CA THR A 69 5.78 4.61 4.22
C THR A 69 6.55 3.40 4.77
N THR A 70 7.07 3.48 6.00
CA THR A 70 7.84 2.38 6.58
C THR A 70 6.94 1.20 7.00
N VAL A 71 5.72 1.45 7.47
CA VAL A 71 4.70 0.41 7.73
C VAL A 71 4.35 -0.33 6.44
N MET A 72 4.13 0.40 5.34
CA MET A 72 3.92 -0.19 4.01
C MET A 72 5.11 -1.06 3.58
N VAL A 73 6.35 -0.60 3.78
CA VAL A 73 7.56 -1.40 3.48
C VAL A 73 7.59 -2.69 4.30
N VAL A 74 7.25 -2.63 5.60
CA VAL A 74 7.12 -3.81 6.46
C VAL A 74 6.07 -4.76 5.91
N GLY A 75 4.91 -4.25 5.46
CA GLY A 75 3.85 -5.03 4.82
C GLY A 75 4.31 -5.70 3.52
N PHE A 76 5.01 -4.96 2.65
CA PHE A 76 5.55 -5.53 1.39
C PHE A 76 6.60 -6.62 1.62
N VAL A 77 7.47 -6.44 2.61
CA VAL A 77 8.42 -7.50 2.99
C VAL A 77 7.70 -8.70 3.57
N ASN A 78 6.65 -8.48 4.37
CA ASN A 78 5.82 -9.53 4.95
C ASN A 78 5.08 -10.35 3.88
N ALA A 79 4.55 -9.68 2.87
CA ALA A 79 3.87 -10.28 1.72
C ALA A 79 4.83 -10.86 0.65
N GLY A 80 6.14 -10.81 0.87
CA GLY A 80 7.13 -11.29 -0.12
C GLY A 80 7.29 -10.42 -1.37
N LEU A 81 6.65 -9.24 -1.40
CA LEU A 81 6.67 -8.32 -2.54
C LEU A 81 7.95 -7.49 -2.63
N MET A 82 8.71 -7.41 -1.54
CA MET A 82 9.93 -6.62 -1.43
C MET A 82 11.00 -7.37 -0.68
N THR A 83 12.23 -7.38 -1.21
CA THR A 83 13.39 -7.92 -0.52
C THR A 83 13.92 -6.94 0.53
N LEU A 84 14.63 -7.45 1.55
CA LEU A 84 15.27 -6.60 2.57
C LEU A 84 16.25 -5.58 1.99
N VAL A 85 16.92 -5.93 0.90
CA VAL A 85 17.88 -5.04 0.21
C VAL A 85 17.18 -3.86 -0.44
N GLN A 86 15.99 -4.07 -0.99
CA GLN A 86 15.14 -3.01 -1.53
C GLN A 86 14.53 -2.16 -0.41
N ALA A 87 14.04 -2.82 0.64
CA ALA A 87 13.43 -2.19 1.80
C ALA A 87 14.35 -1.16 2.46
N VAL A 88 15.64 -1.50 2.63
CA VAL A 88 16.61 -0.58 3.24
C VAL A 88 16.77 0.72 2.46
N GLY A 89 16.75 0.64 1.12
CA GLY A 89 16.80 1.83 0.27
C GLY A 89 15.57 2.73 0.43
N VAL A 90 14.38 2.14 0.41
CA VAL A 90 13.11 2.88 0.59
C VAL A 90 13.06 3.54 1.98
N ILE A 91 13.46 2.83 3.04
CA ILE A 91 13.51 3.33 4.41
C ILE A 91 14.46 4.54 4.52
N MET A 92 15.65 4.45 3.95
CA MET A 92 16.60 5.58 3.89
C MET A 92 16.00 6.78 3.16
N GLY A 93 15.33 6.53 2.04
CA GLY A 93 14.64 7.56 1.26
C GLY A 93 13.48 8.20 2.03
N ALA A 94 12.70 7.41 2.76
CA ALA A 94 11.59 7.90 3.56
C ALA A 94 12.04 8.96 4.60
N ASN A 95 13.20 8.78 5.22
CA ASN A 95 13.76 9.77 6.13
C ASN A 95 14.09 11.10 5.42
N ILE A 96 14.60 11.06 4.18
CA ILE A 96 14.81 12.27 3.37
C ILE A 96 13.46 12.94 3.06
N GLY A 97 12.46 12.15 2.61
CA GLY A 97 11.13 12.67 2.25
C GLY A 97 10.41 13.39 3.38
N THR A 98 10.61 12.94 4.63
CA THR A 98 10.05 13.59 5.83
C THR A 98 10.51 15.04 6.00
N THR A 99 11.70 15.39 5.51
CA THR A 99 12.24 16.75 5.66
C THR A 99 11.42 17.80 4.91
N ILE A 100 10.65 17.41 3.90
CA ILE A 100 9.77 18.33 3.15
C ILE A 100 8.71 18.93 4.06
N THR A 101 8.17 18.17 5.02
CA THR A 101 7.24 18.72 6.01
C THR A 101 7.87 19.84 6.84
N ALA A 102 9.12 19.66 7.28
CA ALA A 102 9.85 20.69 8.03
C ALA A 102 9.99 21.99 7.19
N TRP A 103 10.23 21.86 5.88
CA TRP A 103 10.28 23.02 4.99
C TRP A 103 8.92 23.69 4.83
N ILE A 104 7.81 22.94 4.71
CA ILE A 104 6.46 23.50 4.66
C ILE A 104 6.18 24.32 5.92
N VAL A 105 6.52 23.79 7.10
CA VAL A 105 6.36 24.50 8.37
C VAL A 105 7.24 25.76 8.44
N SER A 106 8.51 25.68 7.98
CA SER A 106 9.41 26.82 8.00
C SER A 106 9.03 27.96 7.05
N LEU A 107 8.18 27.69 6.03
CA LEU A 107 7.58 28.74 5.22
C LEU A 107 6.77 29.74 6.06
N GLY A 108 6.24 29.29 7.21
CA GLY A 108 5.55 30.17 8.17
C GLY A 108 6.40 31.35 8.69
N GLN A 109 7.73 31.23 8.65
CA GLN A 109 8.68 32.32 9.03
C GLN A 109 9.06 33.25 7.88
N LEU A 110 8.79 32.87 6.63
CA LEU A 110 9.09 33.73 5.49
C LEU A 110 8.17 34.95 5.53
N GLY A 111 8.76 36.12 5.67
CA GLY A 111 8.01 37.38 5.61
C GLY A 111 7.88 38.14 6.94
N ASP A 112 8.72 37.83 7.94
CA ASP A 112 8.71 38.63 9.21
C ASP A 112 8.96 40.12 8.99
N ALA A 113 9.62 40.51 7.91
CA ALA A 113 9.83 41.89 7.51
C ALA A 113 8.56 42.57 6.92
N VAL A 114 7.62 41.76 6.35
CA VAL A 114 6.38 42.24 5.75
C VAL A 114 5.23 41.30 6.12
N LYS A 115 4.38 41.68 7.06
CA LYS A 115 3.26 40.86 7.57
C LYS A 115 2.38 40.26 6.47
N VAL A 116 2.23 40.93 5.33
CA VAL A 116 1.45 40.50 4.17
C VAL A 116 2.08 39.30 3.44
N LEU A 117 3.36 38.99 3.65
CA LEU A 117 4.01 37.85 3.04
C LEU A 117 3.98 36.59 3.92
N LYS A 118 3.50 36.69 5.17
CA LYS A 118 3.36 35.52 6.05
C LYS A 118 2.27 34.59 5.53
N PRO A 119 2.53 33.28 5.38
CA PRO A 119 1.52 32.29 5.02
C PRO A 119 0.32 32.28 5.98
N SER A 120 0.53 32.50 7.26
CA SER A 120 -0.52 32.59 8.27
C SER A 120 -1.52 33.74 8.01
N PHE A 121 -1.10 34.85 7.37
CA PHE A 121 -2.00 35.93 6.96
C PHE A 121 -3.05 35.45 5.94
N TYR A 122 -2.68 34.52 5.03
CA TYR A 122 -3.58 33.97 4.03
C TYR A 122 -4.29 32.70 4.50
N ALA A 123 -3.88 32.11 5.60
CA ALA A 123 -4.39 30.84 6.07
C ALA A 123 -5.92 30.79 6.21
N PRO A 124 -6.63 31.81 6.78
CA PRO A 124 -8.09 31.82 6.82
C PRO A 124 -8.73 31.84 5.43
N LEU A 125 -8.12 32.56 4.49
CA LEU A 125 -8.59 32.63 3.10
C LEU A 125 -8.41 31.30 2.39
N LEU A 126 -7.26 30.63 2.62
CA LEU A 126 -7.00 29.29 2.07
C LEU A 126 -8.02 28.27 2.59
N VAL A 127 -8.34 28.29 3.88
CA VAL A 127 -9.39 27.41 4.44
C VAL A 127 -10.74 27.70 3.77
N GLY A 128 -11.12 28.99 3.61
CA GLY A 128 -12.37 29.37 2.96
C GLY A 128 -12.45 28.91 1.50
N ILE A 129 -11.42 29.20 0.69
CA ILE A 129 -11.36 28.80 -0.72
C ILE A 129 -11.37 27.28 -0.84
N GLY A 130 -10.54 26.60 -0.05
CA GLY A 130 -10.44 25.15 -0.08
C GLY A 130 -11.75 24.49 0.33
N ALA A 131 -12.43 24.99 1.38
CA ALA A 131 -13.74 24.50 1.80
C ALA A 131 -14.79 24.65 0.68
N ILE A 132 -14.82 25.79 -0.02
CA ILE A 132 -15.71 26.00 -1.17
C ILE A 132 -15.42 24.96 -2.28
N LEU A 133 -14.14 24.69 -2.57
CA LEU A 133 -13.77 23.68 -3.58
C LEU A 133 -14.19 22.27 -3.17
N VAL A 134 -14.05 21.90 -1.90
CA VAL A 134 -14.44 20.58 -1.37
C VAL A 134 -15.96 20.41 -1.41
N LEU A 135 -16.71 21.41 -0.94
CA LEU A 135 -18.17 21.30 -0.75
C LEU A 135 -18.96 21.46 -2.06
N PHE A 136 -18.54 22.39 -2.93
CA PHE A 136 -19.35 22.79 -4.09
C PHE A 136 -18.81 22.31 -5.44
N SER A 137 -17.58 21.79 -5.51
CA SER A 137 -17.05 21.28 -6.78
C SER A 137 -17.62 19.89 -7.10
N LYS A 138 -18.06 19.70 -8.35
CA LYS A 138 -18.42 18.38 -8.88
C LYS A 138 -17.22 17.62 -9.48
N LYS A 139 -16.08 18.27 -9.68
CA LYS A 139 -14.90 17.67 -10.31
C LYS A 139 -13.95 17.08 -9.26
N PRO A 140 -13.65 15.76 -9.28
CA PRO A 140 -12.78 15.12 -8.29
C PRO A 140 -11.43 15.83 -8.10
N LYS A 141 -10.76 16.21 -9.21
CA LYS A 141 -9.48 16.94 -9.18
C LYS A 141 -9.57 18.27 -8.42
N LYS A 142 -10.72 18.97 -8.50
CA LYS A 142 -10.90 20.22 -7.77
C LYS A 142 -11.17 19.98 -6.28
N LYS A 143 -11.88 18.89 -5.93
CA LYS A 143 -12.06 18.50 -4.52
C LYS A 143 -10.71 18.16 -3.88
N MET A 144 -9.87 17.34 -4.54
CA MET A 144 -8.51 17.01 -4.06
C MET A 144 -7.66 18.28 -3.88
N ALA A 145 -7.68 19.20 -4.85
CA ALA A 145 -7.00 20.49 -4.70
C ALA A 145 -7.56 21.31 -3.52
N GLY A 146 -8.87 21.27 -3.30
CA GLY A 146 -9.52 21.87 -2.14
C GLY A 146 -9.04 21.28 -0.82
N GLU A 147 -8.94 19.95 -0.71
CA GLU A 147 -8.40 19.27 0.47
C GLU A 147 -6.97 19.74 0.78
N ILE A 148 -6.10 19.79 -0.23
CA ILE A 148 -4.71 20.29 -0.07
C ILE A 148 -4.71 21.73 0.45
N VAL A 149 -5.54 22.60 -0.14
CA VAL A 149 -5.59 24.03 0.21
C VAL A 149 -6.15 24.24 1.63
N VAL A 150 -7.22 23.52 2.02
CA VAL A 150 -7.74 23.51 3.40
C VAL A 150 -6.67 23.05 4.37
N GLY A 151 -6.01 21.93 4.02
CA GLY A 151 -4.97 21.34 4.86
C GLY A 151 -3.82 22.31 5.14
N ILE A 152 -3.31 22.99 4.11
CA ILE A 152 -2.27 24.04 4.25
C ILE A 152 -2.77 25.18 5.13
N GLY A 153 -4.01 25.66 4.92
CA GLY A 153 -4.57 26.72 5.73
C GLY A 153 -4.71 26.36 7.22
N LEU A 154 -5.23 25.16 7.52
CA LEU A 154 -5.35 24.67 8.89
C LEU A 154 -3.99 24.45 9.55
N LEU A 155 -2.99 23.95 8.79
CA LEU A 155 -1.62 23.80 9.26
C LEU A 155 -1.06 25.12 9.76
N PHE A 156 -1.15 26.21 8.97
CA PHE A 156 -0.62 27.51 9.35
C PHE A 156 -1.44 28.17 10.47
N LEU A 157 -2.77 28.02 10.51
CA LEU A 157 -3.59 28.48 11.64
C LEU A 157 -3.21 27.76 12.94
N GLY A 158 -2.98 26.44 12.85
CA GLY A 158 -2.53 25.63 13.99
C GLY A 158 -1.17 26.11 14.53
N LEU A 159 -0.22 26.42 13.64
CA LEU A 159 1.09 26.96 14.01
C LEU A 159 0.95 28.33 14.69
N ASP A 160 0.09 29.23 14.17
CA ASP A 160 -0.17 30.53 14.78
C ASP A 160 -0.76 30.39 16.19
N PHE A 161 -1.77 29.54 16.36
CA PHE A 161 -2.39 29.30 17.68
C PHE A 161 -1.38 28.73 18.67
N MET A 162 -0.53 27.79 18.26
CA MET A 162 0.56 27.29 19.12
C MET A 162 1.54 28.41 19.47
N SER A 163 1.93 29.24 18.51
CA SER A 163 2.88 30.33 18.72
C SER A 163 2.32 31.40 19.66
N GLU A 164 1.08 31.86 19.41
CA GLU A 164 0.42 32.85 20.24
C GLU A 164 0.20 32.39 21.69
N SER A 165 -0.09 31.10 21.88
CA SER A 165 -0.30 30.54 23.22
C SER A 165 0.99 30.44 24.05
N ILE A 166 2.16 30.32 23.39
CA ILE A 166 3.47 30.24 24.05
C ILE A 166 4.08 31.62 24.26
N SER A 167 3.83 32.56 23.35
CA SER A 167 4.44 33.89 23.32
C SER A 167 4.42 34.62 24.68
N PRO A 168 3.36 34.58 25.53
CA PRO A 168 3.36 35.24 26.84
C PRO A 168 4.33 34.64 27.85
N TYR A 169 4.84 33.42 27.59
CA TYR A 169 5.70 32.66 28.52
C TYR A 169 7.14 32.54 28.03
N THR A 170 7.51 33.12 26.90
CA THR A 170 8.86 33.01 26.32
C THR A 170 9.96 33.51 27.25
N ASP A 171 9.67 34.57 28.02
CA ASP A 171 10.61 35.12 29.01
C ASP A 171 10.56 34.41 30.36
N ALA A 172 9.71 33.41 30.51
CA ALA A 172 9.60 32.68 31.78
C ALA A 172 10.87 31.84 32.05
N PRO A 173 11.49 31.95 33.24
CA PRO A 173 12.73 31.22 33.56
C PRO A 173 12.63 29.71 33.42
N ILE A 174 11.41 29.15 33.42
CA ILE A 174 11.19 27.71 33.25
C ILE A 174 11.58 27.24 31.84
N PHE A 175 11.29 28.01 30.78
CA PHE A 175 11.64 27.66 29.40
C PHE A 175 13.16 27.74 29.19
N SER A 176 13.79 28.87 29.57
CA SER A 176 15.22 29.04 29.42
C SER A 176 16.01 27.98 30.17
N LYS A 177 15.63 27.66 31.43
CA LYS A 177 16.26 26.58 32.19
C LYS A 177 16.01 25.20 31.59
N ALA A 178 14.81 24.91 31.12
CA ALA A 178 14.50 23.62 30.50
C ALA A 178 15.36 23.39 29.25
N PHE A 179 15.46 24.39 28.34
CA PHE A 179 16.26 24.27 27.13
C PHE A 179 17.78 24.33 27.42
N GLU A 180 18.21 25.03 28.46
CA GLU A 180 19.60 25.00 28.94
C GLU A 180 19.98 23.59 29.43
N VAL A 181 19.13 22.96 30.26
CA VAL A 181 19.36 21.58 30.76
C VAL A 181 19.36 20.59 29.60
N VAL A 182 18.40 20.69 28.68
CA VAL A 182 18.31 19.82 27.51
C VAL A 182 19.52 20.03 26.59
N GLY A 183 19.94 21.27 26.37
CA GLY A 183 21.10 21.60 25.52
C GLY A 183 22.44 21.17 26.13
N SER A 184 22.57 21.24 27.47
CA SER A 184 23.80 20.80 28.15
C SER A 184 23.94 19.28 28.22
N ASN A 185 22.88 18.53 28.02
CA ASN A 185 22.88 17.06 28.03
C ASN A 185 22.36 16.47 26.71
N PRO A 186 23.26 16.08 25.80
CA PRO A 186 22.89 15.49 24.51
C PRO A 186 21.96 14.28 24.61
N LEU A 187 22.19 13.41 25.59
CA LEU A 187 21.38 12.20 25.78
C LEU A 187 19.96 12.54 26.21
N LEU A 188 19.79 13.58 27.04
CA LEU A 188 18.47 14.06 27.45
C LEU A 188 17.70 14.65 26.27
N GLY A 189 18.36 15.45 25.42
CA GLY A 189 17.77 15.99 24.20
C GLY A 189 17.28 14.88 23.27
N ILE A 190 18.13 13.87 23.02
CA ILE A 190 17.77 12.69 22.22
C ILE A 190 16.59 11.94 22.86
N ALA A 191 16.62 11.69 24.18
CA ALA A 191 15.55 10.98 24.89
C ALA A 191 14.21 11.72 24.79
N ILE A 192 14.18 13.04 24.95
CA ILE A 192 12.97 13.87 24.79
C ILE A 192 12.44 13.74 23.35
N GLY A 193 13.30 13.86 22.35
CA GLY A 193 12.93 13.70 20.94
C GLY A 193 12.31 12.33 20.67
N ILE A 194 12.91 11.25 21.21
CA ILE A 194 12.35 9.87 21.09
C ILE A 194 10.97 9.80 21.72
N VAL A 195 10.84 10.22 22.98
CA VAL A 195 9.59 10.07 23.74
C VAL A 195 8.45 10.88 23.10
N VAL A 196 8.70 12.14 22.77
CA VAL A 196 7.67 12.99 22.15
C VAL A 196 7.22 12.41 20.81
N THR A 197 8.16 11.98 19.95
CA THR A 197 7.79 11.39 18.66
C THR A 197 7.11 10.04 18.80
N ALA A 198 7.53 9.21 19.74
CA ALA A 198 6.89 7.92 20.01
C ALA A 198 5.44 8.07 20.51
N ILE A 199 5.16 9.09 21.35
CA ILE A 199 3.81 9.38 21.85
C ILE A 199 2.93 9.91 20.71
N LEU A 200 3.43 10.87 19.94
CA LEU A 200 2.71 11.48 18.81
C LEU A 200 2.58 10.53 17.61
N GLN A 201 3.42 9.50 17.52
CA GLN A 201 3.56 8.61 16.36
C GLN A 201 3.75 9.34 15.03
N SER A 202 4.23 10.58 15.10
CA SER A 202 4.45 11.47 13.96
C SER A 202 5.70 12.32 14.16
N SER A 203 6.74 12.02 13.39
CA SER A 203 7.97 12.83 13.40
C SER A 203 7.73 14.23 12.84
N SER A 204 6.85 14.35 11.83
CA SER A 204 6.48 15.65 11.25
C SER A 204 5.80 16.56 12.27
N ALA A 205 4.88 16.00 13.08
CA ALA A 205 4.24 16.75 14.16
C ALA A 205 5.25 17.15 15.25
N SER A 206 6.12 16.26 15.64
CA SER A 206 7.15 16.52 16.65
C SER A 206 8.13 17.62 16.19
N VAL A 207 8.56 17.59 14.92
CA VAL A 207 9.38 18.64 14.33
C VAL A 207 8.61 19.96 14.26
N GLY A 208 7.33 19.96 13.85
CA GLY A 208 6.49 21.16 13.80
C GLY A 208 6.35 21.84 15.17
N ILE A 209 6.17 21.06 16.26
CA ILE A 209 6.15 21.61 17.62
C ILE A 209 7.51 22.24 17.97
N LEU A 210 8.62 21.56 17.68
CA LEU A 210 9.97 22.09 17.92
C LEU A 210 10.21 23.40 17.15
N GLN A 211 9.77 23.45 15.89
CA GLN A 211 9.87 24.64 15.05
C GLN A 211 9.00 25.79 15.59
N THR A 212 7.80 25.51 16.11
CA THR A 212 6.96 26.52 16.76
C THR A 212 7.64 27.13 18.00
N LEU A 213 8.28 26.29 18.80
CA LEU A 213 9.07 26.75 19.94
C LEU A 213 10.28 27.59 19.48
N ALA A 214 10.95 27.20 18.40
CA ALA A 214 12.04 27.96 17.81
C ALA A 214 11.60 29.33 17.25
N ILE A 215 10.41 29.40 16.64
CA ILE A 215 9.80 30.67 16.17
C ILE A 215 9.66 31.67 17.33
N ASN A 216 9.36 31.18 18.52
CA ASN A 216 9.22 32.00 19.73
C ASN A 216 10.57 32.30 20.43
N GLY A 217 11.71 31.90 19.84
CA GLY A 217 13.05 32.21 20.33
C GLY A 217 13.47 31.50 21.61
N VAL A 218 12.75 30.43 22.02
CA VAL A 218 13.02 29.73 23.28
C VAL A 218 13.94 28.50 23.15
N VAL A 219 14.30 28.13 21.91
CA VAL A 219 15.08 26.91 21.62
C VAL A 219 16.51 27.26 21.22
N THR A 220 17.49 26.68 21.91
CA THR A 220 18.91 26.82 21.55
C THR A 220 19.31 25.79 20.47
N THR A 221 20.36 26.10 19.68
CA THR A 221 20.83 25.24 18.59
C THR A 221 21.24 23.85 19.08
N ASN A 222 21.95 23.74 20.21
CA ASN A 222 22.33 22.44 20.76
C ASN A 222 21.11 21.61 21.17
N ALA A 223 20.11 22.19 21.84
CA ALA A 223 18.88 21.51 22.20
C ALA A 223 18.12 21.02 20.96
N ALA A 224 17.95 21.89 19.95
CA ALA A 224 17.24 21.53 18.72
C ALA A 224 17.91 20.39 17.97
N VAL A 225 19.24 20.42 17.84
CA VAL A 225 20.01 19.37 17.16
C VAL A 225 19.81 18.01 17.83
N PHE A 226 19.98 17.91 19.15
CA PHE A 226 19.84 16.63 19.84
C PHE A 226 18.39 16.15 19.92
N ILE A 227 17.41 17.06 20.08
CA ILE A 227 15.98 16.70 19.99
C ILE A 227 15.65 16.17 18.60
N THR A 228 16.11 16.82 17.52
CA THR A 228 15.85 16.36 16.13
C THR A 228 16.45 14.98 15.86
N LEU A 229 17.65 14.69 16.35
CA LEU A 229 18.23 13.34 16.27
C LEU A 229 17.36 12.31 17.00
N GLY A 230 16.84 12.66 18.17
CA GLY A 230 15.92 11.83 18.93
C GLY A 230 14.58 11.61 18.20
N GLN A 231 14.04 12.66 17.55
CA GLN A 231 12.80 12.57 16.77
C GLN A 231 12.90 11.55 15.62
N ASN A 232 14.06 11.49 14.96
CA ASN A 232 14.30 10.49 13.91
C ASN A 232 14.34 9.06 14.48
N ILE A 233 14.95 8.83 15.64
CA ILE A 233 14.89 7.51 16.31
C ILE A 233 13.47 7.19 16.75
N GLY A 234 12.73 8.15 17.31
CA GLY A 234 11.36 7.99 17.77
C GLY A 234 10.40 7.59 16.64
N SER A 235 10.65 8.03 15.40
CA SER A 235 9.86 7.65 14.23
C SER A 235 9.88 6.15 13.93
N CYS A 236 10.90 5.42 14.41
CA CYS A 236 11.01 3.98 14.21
C CYS A 236 9.99 3.17 15.01
N VAL A 237 9.43 3.75 16.08
CA VAL A 237 8.47 3.08 16.97
C VAL A 237 7.24 2.60 16.19
N THR A 238 6.74 3.38 15.25
CA THR A 238 5.60 3.03 14.40
C THR A 238 5.88 1.75 13.60
N ALA A 239 7.04 1.67 12.95
CA ALA A 239 7.44 0.49 12.18
C ALA A 239 7.66 -0.74 13.09
N ILE A 240 8.24 -0.55 14.28
CA ILE A 240 8.47 -1.63 15.25
C ILE A 240 7.14 -2.20 15.74
N ILE A 241 6.19 -1.35 16.16
CA ILE A 241 4.85 -1.78 16.60
C ILE A 241 4.14 -2.51 15.45
N SER A 242 4.17 -1.94 14.24
CA SER A 242 3.56 -2.54 13.07
C SER A 242 4.19 -3.89 12.70
N SER A 243 5.44 -4.14 13.02
CA SER A 243 6.11 -5.43 12.74
C SER A 243 5.71 -6.56 13.70
N ALA A 244 4.94 -6.26 14.76
CA ALA A 244 4.44 -7.29 15.67
C ALA A 244 3.52 -8.28 14.92
N GLY A 245 3.70 -9.58 15.17
CA GLY A 245 2.93 -10.64 14.51
C GLY A 245 3.33 -10.94 13.06
N THR A 246 4.32 -10.23 12.48
CA THR A 246 4.78 -10.46 11.09
C THR A 246 5.86 -11.52 10.99
N THR A 247 6.25 -11.83 9.73
CA THR A 247 7.41 -12.66 9.41
C THR A 247 8.71 -12.06 9.96
N ARG A 248 9.73 -12.89 10.11
CA ARG A 248 11.05 -12.44 10.56
C ARG A 248 11.67 -11.39 9.64
N ASN A 249 11.50 -11.53 8.33
CA ASN A 249 12.00 -10.55 7.38
C ASN A 249 11.30 -9.19 7.54
N ALA A 250 10.01 -9.15 7.80
CA ALA A 250 9.30 -7.91 8.09
C ALA A 250 9.79 -7.25 9.38
N LYS A 251 10.02 -8.02 10.45
CA LYS A 251 10.66 -7.52 11.70
C LYS A 251 12.07 -7.01 11.45
N ARG A 252 12.85 -7.67 10.59
CA ARG A 252 14.19 -7.22 10.19
C ARG A 252 14.12 -5.89 9.46
N ALA A 253 13.11 -5.64 8.62
CA ALA A 253 12.90 -4.35 7.97
C ALA A 253 12.68 -3.24 9.00
N ALA A 254 11.82 -3.43 10.01
CA ALA A 254 11.64 -2.47 11.10
C ALA A 254 12.93 -2.27 11.93
N CYS A 255 13.68 -3.34 12.19
CA CYS A 255 14.98 -3.28 12.87
C CYS A 255 16.02 -2.48 12.07
N MET A 256 16.05 -2.62 10.75
CA MET A 256 16.96 -1.84 9.88
C MET A 256 16.65 -0.35 9.93
N HIS A 257 15.36 0.04 10.03
CA HIS A 257 14.96 1.43 10.23
C HIS A 257 15.53 1.99 11.54
N LEU A 258 15.41 1.25 12.63
CA LEU A 258 15.99 1.63 13.92
C LEU A 258 17.52 1.74 13.85
N LEU A 259 18.20 0.72 13.29
CA LEU A 259 19.66 0.70 13.18
C LEU A 259 20.18 1.88 12.36
N PHE A 260 19.50 2.24 11.27
CA PHE A 260 19.86 3.39 10.44
C PHE A 260 19.78 4.69 11.24
N ASN A 261 18.66 4.94 11.94
CA ASN A 261 18.48 6.19 12.68
C ASN A 261 19.39 6.28 13.92
N VAL A 262 19.62 5.16 14.62
CA VAL A 262 20.58 5.12 15.75
C VAL A 262 22.00 5.38 15.26
N ALA A 263 22.44 4.73 14.19
CA ALA A 263 23.76 4.96 13.61
C ALA A 263 23.93 6.43 13.18
N GLY A 264 22.92 6.99 12.51
CA GLY A 264 22.90 8.41 12.15
C GLY A 264 22.99 9.34 13.36
N ALA A 265 22.19 9.07 14.40
CA ALA A 265 22.21 9.87 15.62
C ALA A 265 23.57 9.79 16.36
N VAL A 266 24.23 8.63 16.38
CA VAL A 266 25.57 8.47 16.95
C VAL A 266 26.61 9.27 16.16
N ILE A 267 26.61 9.15 14.83
CA ILE A 267 27.58 9.85 13.97
C ILE A 267 27.40 11.36 14.08
N PHE A 268 26.19 11.86 13.86
CA PHE A 268 25.91 13.30 13.85
C PHE A 268 25.85 13.89 15.25
N GLY A 269 25.37 13.14 16.25
CA GLY A 269 25.36 13.58 17.65
C GLY A 269 26.78 13.76 18.19
N THR A 270 27.69 12.82 17.89
CA THR A 270 29.09 12.94 18.24
C THR A 270 29.75 14.12 17.52
N GLY A 271 29.48 14.27 16.20
CA GLY A 271 30.01 15.40 15.42
C GLY A 271 29.50 16.75 15.93
N ALA A 272 28.21 16.87 16.24
CA ALA A 272 27.62 18.09 16.81
C ALA A 272 28.19 18.39 18.21
N PHE A 273 28.30 17.37 19.06
CA PHE A 273 28.91 17.55 20.39
C PHE A 273 30.33 18.10 20.32
N ILE A 274 31.15 17.52 19.45
CA ILE A 274 32.52 18.01 19.21
C ILE A 274 32.50 19.44 18.67
N LEU A 275 31.64 19.75 17.68
CA LEU A 275 31.50 21.08 17.11
C LEU A 275 31.14 22.12 18.17
N PHE A 276 30.21 21.81 19.05
CA PHE A 276 29.76 22.71 20.12
C PHE A 276 30.81 22.91 21.21
N MET A 277 31.68 21.93 21.44
CA MET A 277 32.87 22.12 22.31
C MET A 277 33.83 23.17 21.74
N PHE A 278 34.06 23.19 20.41
CA PHE A 278 34.93 24.15 19.76
C PHE A 278 34.27 25.50 19.45
N LYS A 279 32.94 25.53 19.33
CA LYS A 279 32.15 26.73 19.02
C LYS A 279 30.95 26.89 19.97
N PRO A 280 31.20 27.18 21.27
CA PRO A 280 30.12 27.25 22.27
C PRO A 280 29.11 28.35 21.97
N ALA A 281 29.51 29.45 21.31
CA ALA A 281 28.57 30.49 20.90
C ALA A 281 27.50 29.98 19.92
N LEU A 282 27.80 29.01 19.07
CA LEU A 282 26.83 28.38 18.18
C LEU A 282 25.83 27.50 18.98
N ALA A 283 26.32 26.83 20.02
CA ALA A 283 25.48 25.96 20.86
C ALA A 283 24.32 26.69 21.53
N VAL A 284 24.60 27.90 22.03
CA VAL A 284 23.62 28.73 22.79
C VAL A 284 22.86 29.72 21.91
N HIS A 285 23.14 29.77 20.61
CA HIS A 285 22.38 30.58 19.67
C HIS A 285 20.95 30.10 19.59
N ASN A 286 19.96 31.02 19.59
CA ASN A 286 18.57 30.67 19.38
C ASN A 286 18.35 30.31 17.92
N ILE A 287 17.99 29.05 17.69
CA ILE A 287 17.81 28.49 16.36
C ILE A 287 16.47 28.93 15.75
N THR A 288 16.48 29.17 14.45
CA THR A 288 15.24 29.46 13.69
C THR A 288 14.61 28.17 13.16
N SER A 289 13.32 28.21 12.81
CA SER A 289 12.62 27.09 12.16
C SER A 289 13.29 26.69 10.83
N VAL A 290 13.81 27.67 10.07
CA VAL A 290 14.53 27.41 8.82
C VAL A 290 15.83 26.65 9.07
N GLU A 291 16.59 27.04 10.09
CA GLU A 291 17.84 26.34 10.46
C GLU A 291 17.58 24.91 10.94
N ILE A 292 16.45 24.65 11.64
CA ILE A 292 16.02 23.29 11.97
C ILE A 292 15.75 22.49 10.70
N SER A 293 15.05 23.07 9.69
CA SER A 293 14.79 22.40 8.42
C SER A 293 16.07 22.10 7.64
N ILE A 294 17.02 23.04 7.62
CA ILE A 294 18.35 22.86 7.01
C ILE A 294 19.08 21.71 7.71
N PHE A 295 19.18 21.73 9.04
CA PHE A 295 19.83 20.67 9.80
C PHE A 295 19.18 19.31 9.55
N HIS A 296 17.85 19.23 9.63
CA HIS A 296 17.10 17.99 9.42
C HIS A 296 17.33 17.43 8.02
N THR A 297 17.33 18.28 6.99
CA THR A 297 17.59 17.87 5.60
C THR A 297 19.02 17.43 5.41
N PHE A 298 19.99 18.24 5.87
CA PHE A 298 21.41 17.94 5.79
C PHE A 298 21.73 16.61 6.49
N PHE A 299 21.22 16.42 7.71
CA PHE A 299 21.38 15.19 8.47
C PHE A 299 20.88 13.97 7.68
N ASN A 300 19.64 14.00 7.18
CA ASN A 300 19.05 12.84 6.50
C ASN A 300 19.72 12.54 5.15
N ILE A 301 20.08 13.55 4.36
CA ILE A 301 20.79 13.37 3.09
C ILE A 301 22.18 12.80 3.32
N ILE A 302 22.98 13.39 4.22
CA ILE A 302 24.34 12.95 4.47
C ILE A 302 24.36 11.57 5.12
N CYS A 303 23.49 11.33 6.11
CA CYS A 303 23.34 10.00 6.73
C CYS A 303 23.01 8.93 5.68
N THR A 304 22.04 9.19 4.80
CA THR A 304 21.69 8.28 3.70
C THR A 304 22.86 8.06 2.76
N THR A 305 23.58 9.13 2.37
CA THR A 305 24.73 9.04 1.46
C THR A 305 25.86 8.19 2.07
N ILE A 306 26.15 8.38 3.36
CA ILE A 306 27.18 7.60 4.07
C ILE A 306 26.74 6.15 4.25
N MET A 307 25.47 5.90 4.62
CA MET A 307 24.98 4.58 4.99
C MET A 307 24.52 3.74 3.78
N MET A 308 24.24 4.34 2.62
CA MET A 308 23.77 3.63 1.42
C MET A 308 24.74 2.53 0.94
N PRO A 309 26.07 2.73 0.89
CA PRO A 309 27.01 1.64 0.59
C PRO A 309 26.94 0.49 1.60
N PHE A 310 26.61 0.80 2.86
CA PHE A 310 26.54 -0.15 3.97
C PHE A 310 25.14 -0.79 4.15
N GLY A 311 24.22 -0.62 3.20
CA GLY A 311 22.87 -1.20 3.29
C GLY A 311 22.88 -2.73 3.48
N SER A 312 23.84 -3.47 2.86
CA SER A 312 23.99 -4.91 3.11
C SER A 312 24.50 -5.23 4.52
N LEU A 313 25.24 -4.33 5.16
CA LEU A 313 25.63 -4.48 6.56
C LEU A 313 24.42 -4.33 7.49
N LEU A 314 23.53 -3.38 7.22
CA LEU A 314 22.28 -3.24 7.99
C LEU A 314 21.41 -4.50 7.88
N VAL A 315 21.32 -5.10 6.67
CA VAL A 315 20.63 -6.39 6.48
C VAL A 315 21.28 -7.50 7.31
N LYS A 316 22.62 -7.58 7.34
CA LYS A 316 23.34 -8.58 8.16
C LYS A 316 23.11 -8.35 9.65
N LEU A 317 23.24 -7.10 10.13
CA LEU A 317 23.06 -6.75 11.54
C LEU A 317 21.62 -7.05 12.01
N SER A 318 20.62 -6.73 11.19
CA SER A 318 19.25 -7.08 11.50
C SER A 318 19.03 -8.59 11.64
N GLY A 319 19.76 -9.42 10.85
CA GLY A 319 19.72 -10.88 10.96
C GLY A 319 20.40 -11.42 12.23
N ILE A 320 21.40 -10.73 12.76
CA ILE A 320 22.03 -11.08 14.06
C ILE A 320 21.06 -10.80 15.23
N ILE A 321 20.33 -9.66 15.16
CA ILE A 321 19.38 -9.26 16.21
C ILE A 321 18.12 -10.14 16.14
N ILE A 322 17.62 -10.38 14.92
CA ILE A 322 16.41 -11.19 14.67
C ILE A 322 16.87 -12.42 13.89
N ARG A 323 17.20 -13.50 14.62
CA ARG A 323 17.74 -14.74 14.06
C ARG A 323 16.74 -15.43 13.11
N GLU A 324 17.23 -16.04 12.06
CA GLU A 324 16.46 -16.94 11.19
C GLU A 324 16.11 -18.25 11.96
N LYS A 325 14.97 -18.85 11.66
CA LYS A 325 14.66 -20.20 12.12
C LYS A 325 15.61 -21.18 11.42
N THR A 326 15.95 -22.26 12.08
CA THR A 326 16.53 -23.41 11.41
C THR A 326 15.47 -24.08 10.51
N GLU A 327 15.89 -24.74 9.42
CA GLU A 327 14.98 -25.46 8.49
C GLU A 327 14.04 -26.43 9.22
N ASP A 328 14.50 -27.05 10.32
CA ASP A 328 13.68 -27.94 11.17
C ASP A 328 12.53 -27.22 11.91
N GLU A 329 12.75 -25.95 12.32
CA GLU A 329 11.70 -25.15 12.96
C GLU A 329 10.72 -24.56 11.93
N GLU A 330 11.12 -24.39 10.71
CA GLU A 330 10.28 -23.93 9.61
C GLU A 330 9.34 -25.07 9.15
N ASN A 331 9.87 -26.28 9.00
CA ASN A 331 9.10 -27.48 8.66
C ASN A 331 8.09 -27.85 9.76
N ALA A 332 8.47 -27.79 11.05
CA ALA A 332 7.55 -28.04 12.16
C ALA A 332 6.42 -26.99 12.28
N SER A 333 6.62 -25.76 11.77
CA SER A 333 5.58 -24.73 11.73
C SER A 333 4.66 -24.83 10.50
N LEU A 334 5.09 -25.51 9.45
CA LEU A 334 4.33 -25.78 8.24
C LEU A 334 3.35 -26.96 8.40
N GLU A 335 3.70 -27.95 9.23
CA GLU A 335 2.83 -29.09 9.54
C GLU A 335 1.65 -28.74 10.48
N ALA A 336 1.67 -27.57 11.11
CA ALA A 336 0.68 -27.19 12.14
C ALA A 336 -0.42 -26.23 11.65
N SER A 337 -0.39 -25.76 10.41
CA SER A 337 -1.43 -24.89 9.83
C SER A 337 -1.60 -25.21 8.36
N ASP A 338 -2.80 -25.04 7.83
CA ASP A 338 -3.06 -25.06 6.40
C ASP A 338 -2.09 -24.07 5.71
N SER A 339 -1.00 -24.62 5.18
CA SER A 339 0.20 -23.88 4.72
C SER A 339 -0.18 -22.79 3.71
N TYR A 340 -1.18 -23.09 2.84
CA TYR A 340 -1.62 -22.20 1.80
C TYR A 340 -2.46 -21.02 2.34
N ALA A 341 -3.37 -21.27 3.28
CA ALA A 341 -4.15 -20.21 3.93
C ALA A 341 -3.25 -19.22 4.69
N ALA A 342 -2.20 -19.73 5.35
CA ALA A 342 -1.22 -18.87 6.04
C ALA A 342 -0.35 -18.06 5.07
N GLU A 343 -0.01 -18.60 3.90
CA GLU A 343 0.68 -17.88 2.83
C GLU A 343 -0.24 -16.81 2.24
N LEU A 344 -1.48 -17.17 1.91
CA LEU A 344 -2.46 -16.27 1.33
C LEU A 344 -2.80 -15.09 2.25
N SER A 345 -2.92 -15.33 3.57
CA SER A 345 -3.15 -14.27 4.54
C SER A 345 -2.06 -13.18 4.55
N ARG A 346 -0.84 -13.50 4.11
CA ARG A 346 0.27 -12.53 3.99
C ARG A 346 0.13 -11.66 2.74
N HIS A 347 -0.49 -12.17 1.68
CA HIS A 347 -0.78 -11.41 0.47
C HIS A 347 -1.75 -10.26 0.75
N PHE A 348 -2.68 -10.44 1.70
CA PHE A 348 -3.69 -9.48 2.12
C PHE A 348 -3.33 -8.74 3.40
N ASP A 349 -2.04 -8.44 3.59
CA ASP A 349 -1.53 -7.75 4.77
C ASP A 349 -2.19 -6.37 4.95
N SER A 350 -2.81 -6.15 6.11
CA SER A 350 -3.51 -4.91 6.43
C SER A 350 -2.61 -3.67 6.43
N ARG A 351 -1.28 -3.82 6.52
CA ARG A 351 -0.31 -2.72 6.45
C ARG A 351 -0.24 -2.09 5.06
N ILE A 352 -0.63 -2.84 4.03
CA ILE A 352 -0.74 -2.32 2.66
C ILE A 352 -1.88 -1.30 2.56
N LEU A 353 -2.91 -1.43 3.42
CA LEU A 353 -4.05 -0.51 3.49
C LEU A 353 -3.67 0.91 3.93
N GLU A 354 -2.50 1.10 4.58
CA GLU A 354 -1.95 2.43 4.88
C GLU A 354 -1.75 3.29 3.61
N GLN A 355 -1.74 2.64 2.45
CA GLN A 355 -1.61 3.28 1.15
C GLN A 355 -2.78 2.89 0.24
N PRO A 356 -3.89 3.67 0.25
CA PRO A 356 -5.12 3.32 -0.48
C PRO A 356 -4.90 2.96 -1.95
N SER A 357 -4.13 3.76 -2.68
CA SER A 357 -3.86 3.48 -4.11
C SER A 357 -3.08 2.18 -4.33
N VAL A 358 -2.19 1.82 -3.40
CA VAL A 358 -1.41 0.56 -3.46
C VAL A 358 -2.30 -0.61 -3.10
N ALA A 359 -3.19 -0.44 -2.13
CA ALA A 359 -4.16 -1.46 -1.74
C ALA A 359 -5.11 -1.82 -2.90
N VAL A 360 -5.58 -0.82 -3.66
CA VAL A 360 -6.39 -1.02 -4.87
C VAL A 360 -5.61 -1.78 -5.95
N ASP A 361 -4.36 -1.39 -6.22
CA ASP A 361 -3.51 -2.10 -7.19
C ASP A 361 -3.21 -3.54 -6.77
N ARG A 362 -3.03 -3.77 -5.46
CA ARG A 362 -2.85 -5.11 -4.91
C ARG A 362 -4.10 -5.96 -5.13
N ALA A 363 -5.29 -5.42 -4.82
CA ALA A 363 -6.55 -6.09 -5.06
C ALA A 363 -6.69 -6.54 -6.53
N LEU A 364 -6.43 -5.66 -7.48
CA LEU A 364 -6.45 -5.99 -8.90
C LEU A 364 -5.45 -7.10 -9.25
N SER A 365 -4.22 -7.02 -8.72
CA SER A 365 -3.20 -8.03 -8.99
C SER A 365 -3.60 -9.42 -8.46
N GLU A 366 -4.23 -9.47 -7.29
CA GLU A 366 -4.70 -10.74 -6.69
C GLU A 366 -5.90 -11.33 -7.45
N VAL A 367 -6.81 -10.50 -7.97
CA VAL A 367 -7.88 -10.97 -8.88
C VAL A 367 -7.29 -11.62 -10.13
N ILE A 368 -6.23 -11.05 -10.71
CA ILE A 368 -5.54 -11.63 -11.88
C ILE A 368 -4.87 -12.96 -11.52
N ILE A 369 -4.27 -13.09 -10.33
CA ILE A 369 -3.69 -14.36 -9.87
C ILE A 369 -4.77 -15.41 -9.71
N MET A 370 -5.90 -15.09 -9.06
CA MET A 370 -7.06 -15.96 -8.92
C MET A 370 -7.60 -16.40 -10.29
N GLY A 371 -7.73 -15.46 -11.24
CA GLY A 371 -8.16 -15.76 -12.61
C GLY A 371 -7.22 -16.73 -13.33
N ASN A 372 -5.89 -16.60 -13.14
CA ASN A 372 -4.93 -17.54 -13.73
C ASN A 372 -5.03 -18.94 -13.10
N LEU A 373 -5.31 -19.05 -11.80
CA LEU A 373 -5.57 -20.35 -11.15
C LEU A 373 -6.82 -21.01 -11.76
N SER A 374 -7.91 -20.27 -11.95
CA SER A 374 -9.12 -20.79 -12.58
C SER A 374 -8.90 -21.16 -14.06
N LEU A 375 -8.06 -20.41 -14.79
CA LEU A 375 -7.64 -20.78 -16.15
C LEU A 375 -6.88 -22.11 -16.18
N ASP A 376 -6.00 -22.35 -15.22
CA ASP A 376 -5.29 -23.61 -15.11
C ASP A 376 -6.25 -24.74 -14.70
N ASN A 377 -7.26 -24.44 -13.87
CA ASN A 377 -8.30 -25.39 -13.50
C ASN A 377 -9.14 -25.84 -14.71
N ILE A 378 -9.52 -24.93 -15.62
CA ILE A 378 -10.15 -25.28 -16.91
C ILE A 378 -9.27 -26.26 -17.69
N LYS A 379 -7.97 -25.97 -17.81
CA LYS A 379 -7.02 -26.83 -18.56
C LYS A 379 -6.91 -28.23 -17.94
N TYR A 380 -6.85 -28.32 -16.60
CA TYR A 380 -6.79 -29.61 -15.91
C TYR A 380 -8.09 -30.40 -16.11
N SER A 381 -9.27 -29.77 -15.98
CA SER A 381 -10.56 -30.44 -16.17
C SER A 381 -10.77 -30.91 -17.61
N VAL A 382 -10.36 -30.08 -18.61
CA VAL A 382 -10.35 -30.51 -20.01
C VAL A 382 -9.43 -31.70 -20.23
N SER A 383 -8.21 -31.67 -19.66
CA SER A 383 -7.26 -32.79 -19.76
C SER A 383 -7.79 -34.07 -19.12
N ALA A 384 -8.45 -33.96 -17.96
CA ALA A 384 -9.09 -35.08 -17.27
C ALA A 384 -10.15 -35.77 -18.16
N VAL A 385 -11.04 -34.97 -18.79
CA VAL A 385 -12.08 -35.50 -19.70
C VAL A 385 -11.49 -36.14 -20.96
N MET A 386 -10.49 -35.46 -21.57
CA MET A 386 -9.92 -35.88 -22.85
C MET A 386 -9.05 -37.12 -22.71
N ASN A 387 -8.30 -37.27 -21.63
CA ASN A 387 -7.29 -38.29 -21.47
C ASN A 387 -7.67 -39.39 -20.45
N ASN A 388 -8.82 -39.29 -19.76
CA ASN A 388 -9.21 -40.14 -18.62
C ASN A 388 -8.13 -40.15 -17.52
N ASP A 389 -7.61 -38.98 -17.18
CA ASP A 389 -6.46 -38.79 -16.32
C ASP A 389 -6.89 -38.47 -14.88
N GLN A 390 -6.71 -39.43 -13.97
CA GLN A 390 -7.05 -39.31 -12.56
C GLN A 390 -6.19 -38.24 -11.85
N ASP A 391 -4.92 -38.12 -12.22
CA ASP A 391 -4.01 -37.11 -11.61
C ASP A 391 -4.47 -35.69 -11.94
N MET A 392 -5.10 -35.49 -13.10
CA MET A 392 -5.67 -34.20 -13.47
C MET A 392 -6.95 -33.89 -12.67
N ILE A 393 -7.77 -34.89 -12.36
CA ILE A 393 -8.95 -34.74 -11.47
C ILE A 393 -8.49 -34.25 -10.09
N ASP A 394 -7.47 -34.89 -9.51
CA ASP A 394 -6.95 -34.52 -8.20
C ASP A 394 -6.39 -33.09 -8.20
N LYS A 395 -5.75 -32.66 -9.29
CA LYS A 395 -5.29 -31.29 -9.47
C LYS A 395 -6.43 -30.27 -9.57
N VAL A 396 -7.55 -30.62 -10.21
CA VAL A 396 -8.72 -29.76 -10.27
C VAL A 396 -9.24 -29.48 -8.86
N ILE A 397 -9.42 -30.53 -8.05
CA ILE A 397 -9.91 -30.40 -6.67
C ILE A 397 -8.96 -29.55 -5.81
N GLU A 398 -7.64 -29.78 -5.94
CA GLU A 398 -6.64 -28.99 -5.21
C GLU A 398 -6.68 -27.51 -5.64
N THR A 399 -6.86 -27.24 -6.94
CA THR A 399 -6.84 -25.87 -7.49
C THR A 399 -8.13 -25.15 -7.14
N GLU A 400 -9.28 -25.82 -7.20
CA GLU A 400 -10.56 -25.30 -6.80
C GLU A 400 -10.55 -24.85 -5.33
N HIS A 401 -10.08 -25.71 -4.41
CA HIS A 401 -9.89 -25.34 -3.01
C HIS A 401 -9.00 -24.09 -2.82
N LYS A 402 -7.99 -23.90 -3.67
CA LYS A 402 -7.17 -22.67 -3.65
C LYS A 402 -7.96 -21.45 -4.12
N VAL A 403 -8.80 -21.59 -5.15
CA VAL A 403 -9.64 -20.52 -5.67
C VAL A 403 -10.68 -20.09 -4.64
N ASP A 404 -11.34 -21.03 -3.95
CA ASP A 404 -12.24 -20.76 -2.83
C ASP A 404 -11.59 -19.95 -1.71
N LEU A 405 -10.38 -20.35 -1.31
CA LEU A 405 -9.64 -19.60 -0.30
C LEU A 405 -9.30 -18.19 -0.81
N TYR A 406 -8.96 -18.03 -2.08
CA TYR A 406 -8.73 -16.72 -2.69
C TYR A 406 -10.00 -15.86 -2.65
N GLU A 407 -11.14 -16.40 -3.07
CA GLU A 407 -12.43 -15.71 -3.04
C GLU A 407 -12.71 -15.12 -1.66
N LYS A 408 -12.60 -15.94 -0.61
CA LYS A 408 -12.84 -15.53 0.77
C LYS A 408 -11.91 -14.40 1.22
N TYR A 409 -10.58 -14.58 1.10
CA TYR A 409 -9.61 -13.60 1.57
C TYR A 409 -9.65 -12.31 0.76
N LEU A 410 -9.85 -12.42 -0.55
CA LEU A 410 -9.90 -11.29 -1.45
C LEU A 410 -11.17 -10.46 -1.25
N THR A 411 -12.32 -11.10 -1.02
CA THR A 411 -13.58 -10.43 -0.67
C THR A 411 -13.44 -9.65 0.64
N GLU A 412 -12.86 -10.24 1.69
CA GLU A 412 -12.60 -9.53 2.94
C GLU A 412 -11.64 -8.34 2.74
N TYR A 413 -10.64 -8.50 1.87
CA TYR A 413 -9.68 -7.45 1.55
C TYR A 413 -10.34 -6.31 0.78
N LEU A 414 -11.15 -6.60 -0.23
CA LEU A 414 -11.89 -5.61 -1.01
C LEU A 414 -12.83 -4.77 -0.13
N ILE A 415 -13.52 -5.38 0.85
CA ILE A 415 -14.34 -4.66 1.83
C ILE A 415 -13.50 -3.64 2.59
N LYS A 416 -12.31 -4.03 3.05
CA LYS A 416 -11.38 -3.11 3.75
C LYS A 416 -10.90 -2.00 2.84
N VAL A 417 -10.52 -2.31 1.61
CA VAL A 417 -10.05 -1.32 0.61
C VAL A 417 -11.17 -0.34 0.27
N ASN A 418 -12.42 -0.80 0.12
CA ASN A 418 -13.56 0.05 -0.20
C ASN A 418 -13.87 1.09 0.90
N ASN A 419 -13.48 0.82 2.14
CA ASN A 419 -13.63 1.73 3.28
C ASN A 419 -12.49 2.76 3.40
N LEU A 420 -11.46 2.70 2.53
CA LEU A 420 -10.36 3.66 2.54
C LEU A 420 -10.75 4.97 1.81
N SER A 421 -9.94 6.01 2.03
CA SER A 421 -10.05 7.27 1.30
C SER A 421 -9.52 7.13 -0.14
N ILE A 422 -10.26 6.43 -1.00
CA ILE A 422 -9.96 6.22 -2.41
C ILE A 422 -10.77 7.15 -3.32
N THR A 423 -10.37 7.25 -4.59
CA THR A 423 -11.09 8.07 -5.57
C THR A 423 -12.37 7.38 -6.04
N GLU A 424 -13.31 8.14 -6.61
CA GLU A 424 -14.54 7.60 -7.18
C GLU A 424 -14.26 6.55 -8.27
N GLU A 425 -13.25 6.78 -9.12
CA GLU A 425 -12.80 5.81 -10.13
C GLU A 425 -12.28 4.50 -9.47
N GLN A 426 -11.61 4.61 -8.33
CA GLN A 426 -11.14 3.43 -7.59
C GLN A 426 -12.28 2.70 -6.89
N HIS A 427 -13.31 3.41 -6.40
CA HIS A 427 -14.52 2.77 -5.87
C HIS A 427 -15.26 1.96 -6.94
N LEU A 428 -15.40 2.51 -8.16
CA LEU A 428 -15.99 1.78 -9.29
C LEU A 428 -15.18 0.53 -9.60
N LEU A 429 -13.85 0.65 -9.72
CA LEU A 429 -12.97 -0.49 -9.93
C LEU A 429 -13.14 -1.57 -8.85
N ILE A 430 -13.20 -1.19 -7.56
CA ILE A 430 -13.38 -2.15 -6.47
C ILE A 430 -14.73 -2.88 -6.58
N ASN A 431 -15.80 -2.16 -6.94
CA ASN A 431 -17.11 -2.78 -7.17
C ASN A 431 -17.07 -3.79 -8.33
N ASP A 432 -16.39 -3.45 -9.43
CA ASP A 432 -16.23 -4.38 -10.56
C ASP A 432 -15.37 -5.59 -10.20
N LEU A 433 -14.37 -5.41 -9.31
CA LEU A 433 -13.58 -6.54 -8.81
C LEU A 433 -14.40 -7.51 -7.93
N PHE A 434 -15.41 -7.04 -7.19
CA PHE A 434 -16.33 -7.94 -6.48
C PHE A 434 -17.11 -8.85 -7.44
N HIS A 435 -17.58 -8.31 -8.57
CA HIS A 435 -18.24 -9.12 -9.60
C HIS A 435 -17.26 -10.07 -10.27
N ALA A 436 -16.06 -9.58 -10.60
CA ALA A 436 -15.02 -10.40 -11.22
C ALA A 436 -14.64 -11.64 -10.38
N ILE A 437 -14.53 -11.49 -9.05
CA ILE A 437 -14.22 -12.60 -8.14
C ILE A 437 -15.27 -13.70 -8.25
N ILE A 438 -16.57 -13.32 -8.25
CA ILE A 438 -17.69 -14.27 -8.35
C ILE A 438 -17.66 -15.02 -9.69
N ASP A 439 -17.43 -14.31 -10.81
CA ASP A 439 -17.37 -14.96 -12.11
C ASP A 439 -16.16 -15.89 -12.24
N ILE A 440 -15.00 -15.53 -11.66
CA ILE A 440 -13.79 -16.36 -11.67
C ILE A 440 -13.97 -17.63 -10.82
N GLU A 441 -14.61 -17.50 -9.65
CA GLU A 441 -14.95 -18.65 -8.78
C GLU A 441 -15.92 -19.59 -9.51
N ARG A 442 -16.99 -19.06 -10.14
CA ARG A 442 -17.94 -19.85 -10.94
C ARG A 442 -17.28 -20.64 -12.06
N VAL A 443 -16.28 -20.07 -12.72
CA VAL A 443 -15.50 -20.79 -13.73
C VAL A 443 -14.74 -21.96 -13.10
N SER A 444 -14.18 -21.79 -11.90
CA SER A 444 -13.47 -22.86 -11.17
C SER A 444 -14.45 -23.95 -10.71
N ASP A 445 -15.63 -23.58 -10.19
CA ASP A 445 -16.71 -24.51 -9.85
C ASP A 445 -17.14 -25.37 -11.07
N HIS A 446 -17.27 -24.73 -12.24
CA HIS A 446 -17.58 -25.42 -13.48
C HIS A 446 -16.45 -26.39 -13.91
N ALA A 447 -15.19 -26.05 -13.65
CA ALA A 447 -14.06 -26.95 -13.89
C ALA A 447 -14.10 -28.17 -12.95
N GLU A 448 -14.50 -27.98 -11.68
CA GLU A 448 -14.73 -29.08 -10.73
C GLU A 448 -15.89 -29.98 -11.21
N ASN A 449 -17.05 -29.39 -11.56
CA ASN A 449 -18.17 -30.14 -12.11
C ASN A 449 -17.78 -30.95 -13.37
N MET A 450 -16.91 -30.39 -14.22
CA MET A 450 -16.40 -31.11 -15.39
C MET A 450 -15.44 -32.26 -14.99
N SER A 451 -14.68 -32.10 -13.91
CA SER A 451 -13.83 -33.17 -13.37
C SER A 451 -14.64 -34.33 -12.78
N ASP A 452 -15.78 -34.03 -12.15
CA ASP A 452 -16.75 -35.04 -11.68
C ASP A 452 -17.32 -35.86 -12.83
N LEU A 453 -17.64 -35.20 -13.96
CA LEU A 453 -18.05 -35.89 -15.17
C LEU A 453 -16.91 -36.75 -15.77
N ALA A 454 -15.65 -36.29 -15.67
CA ALA A 454 -14.49 -37.07 -16.09
C ALA A 454 -14.34 -38.33 -15.22
N LYS A 455 -14.50 -38.21 -13.91
CA LYS A 455 -14.50 -39.33 -12.97
C LYS A 455 -15.63 -40.30 -13.27
N TYR A 456 -16.86 -39.78 -13.43
CA TYR A 456 -18.03 -40.60 -13.81
C TYR A 456 -17.81 -41.36 -15.13
N LYS A 457 -17.13 -40.70 -16.11
CA LYS A 457 -16.78 -41.30 -17.41
C LYS A 457 -15.79 -42.43 -17.24
N ILE A 458 -14.80 -42.33 -16.37
CA ILE A 458 -13.81 -43.36 -16.05
C ILE A 458 -14.52 -44.56 -15.35
N ASP A 459 -15.25 -44.26 -14.26
CA ASP A 459 -15.88 -45.29 -13.41
C ASP A 459 -16.96 -46.12 -14.16
N ASN A 460 -17.61 -45.56 -15.17
CA ASN A 460 -18.66 -46.20 -15.96
C ASN A 460 -18.17 -46.65 -17.37
N GLU A 461 -16.86 -46.60 -17.62
CA GLU A 461 -16.25 -47.01 -18.91
C GLU A 461 -16.92 -46.32 -20.12
N ILE A 462 -17.24 -45.01 -19.98
CA ILE A 462 -17.86 -44.26 -21.05
C ILE A 462 -16.79 -43.86 -22.09
N ILE A 463 -17.06 -44.22 -23.34
CA ILE A 463 -16.17 -43.96 -24.47
C ILE A 463 -16.89 -43.04 -25.47
N PHE A 464 -16.33 -41.89 -25.75
CA PHE A 464 -16.78 -41.04 -26.83
C PHE A 464 -16.14 -41.48 -28.16
N SER A 465 -16.84 -41.27 -29.26
CA SER A 465 -16.28 -41.52 -30.60
C SER A 465 -15.11 -40.54 -30.88
N GLN A 466 -14.22 -40.93 -31.80
CA GLN A 466 -13.12 -40.07 -32.21
C GLN A 466 -13.63 -38.69 -32.67
N HIS A 467 -14.72 -38.65 -33.43
CA HIS A 467 -15.35 -37.43 -33.89
C HIS A 467 -15.89 -36.57 -32.73
N GLY A 468 -16.55 -37.19 -31.74
CA GLY A 468 -16.99 -36.48 -30.54
C GLY A 468 -15.84 -35.91 -29.70
N MET A 469 -14.72 -36.64 -29.64
CA MET A 469 -13.52 -36.13 -28.96
C MET A 469 -12.90 -34.92 -29.69
N GLU A 470 -12.89 -34.94 -31.03
CA GLU A 470 -12.42 -33.80 -31.86
C GLU A 470 -13.34 -32.57 -31.71
N GLU A 471 -14.65 -32.81 -31.63
CA GLU A 471 -15.65 -31.78 -31.37
C GLU A 471 -15.44 -31.12 -30.00
N LEU A 472 -15.34 -31.91 -28.92
CA LEU A 472 -15.08 -31.41 -27.57
C LEU A 472 -13.74 -30.66 -27.48
N LYS A 473 -12.70 -31.17 -28.12
CA LYS A 473 -11.41 -30.50 -28.16
C LYS A 473 -11.52 -29.10 -28.77
N LYS A 474 -12.21 -28.97 -29.91
CA LYS A 474 -12.38 -27.70 -30.60
C LYS A 474 -13.11 -26.67 -29.72
N LEU A 475 -14.18 -27.09 -29.02
CA LEU A 475 -14.93 -26.23 -28.12
C LEU A 475 -14.10 -25.83 -26.90
N SER A 476 -13.43 -26.78 -26.24
CA SER A 476 -12.58 -26.54 -25.08
C SER A 476 -11.44 -25.58 -25.37
N GLU A 477 -10.78 -25.69 -26.54
CA GLU A 477 -9.72 -24.78 -26.96
C GLU A 477 -10.24 -23.34 -27.10
N LYS A 478 -11.47 -23.15 -27.63
CA LYS A 478 -12.09 -21.82 -27.71
C LYS A 478 -12.41 -21.24 -26.35
N VAL A 479 -12.96 -22.02 -25.41
CA VAL A 479 -13.28 -21.60 -24.05
C VAL A 479 -12.01 -21.19 -23.28
N ILE A 480 -10.93 -21.97 -23.40
CA ILE A 480 -9.62 -21.63 -22.80
C ILE A 480 -9.12 -20.28 -23.32
N VAL A 481 -9.22 -20.05 -24.64
CA VAL A 481 -8.82 -18.77 -25.25
C VAL A 481 -9.73 -17.64 -24.79
N CYS A 482 -11.05 -17.85 -24.74
CA CYS A 482 -12.04 -16.87 -24.29
C CYS A 482 -11.70 -16.38 -22.86
N PHE A 483 -11.55 -17.28 -21.92
CA PHE A 483 -11.23 -16.93 -20.54
C PHE A 483 -9.82 -16.32 -20.38
N SER A 484 -8.84 -16.78 -21.14
CA SER A 484 -7.50 -16.18 -21.17
C SER A 484 -7.53 -14.72 -21.66
N GLU A 485 -8.32 -14.41 -22.71
CA GLU A 485 -8.48 -13.03 -23.21
C GLU A 485 -9.27 -12.17 -22.19
N ALA A 486 -10.23 -12.73 -21.44
CA ALA A 486 -10.95 -12.02 -20.38
C ALA A 486 -10.01 -11.58 -19.24
N ILE A 487 -9.13 -12.48 -18.75
CA ILE A 487 -8.10 -12.15 -17.76
C ILE A 487 -7.17 -11.06 -18.32
N LYS A 488 -6.72 -11.19 -19.56
CA LYS A 488 -5.87 -10.21 -20.23
C LYS A 488 -6.56 -8.86 -20.43
N ALA A 489 -7.87 -8.84 -20.72
CA ALA A 489 -8.66 -7.63 -20.79
C ALA A 489 -8.66 -6.89 -19.45
N ARG A 490 -8.84 -7.61 -18.35
CA ARG A 490 -8.81 -7.06 -17.00
C ARG A 490 -7.40 -6.58 -16.60
N GLU A 491 -6.37 -7.38 -16.83
CA GLU A 491 -4.96 -7.07 -16.50
C GLU A 491 -4.47 -5.81 -17.19
N LYS A 492 -4.73 -5.69 -18.51
CA LYS A 492 -4.20 -4.61 -19.35
C LYS A 492 -5.17 -3.47 -19.55
N PHE A 493 -6.36 -3.55 -18.98
CA PHE A 493 -7.46 -2.62 -19.24
C PHE A 493 -7.68 -2.43 -20.75
N SER A 494 -7.76 -3.54 -21.49
CA SER A 494 -7.70 -3.58 -22.94
C SER A 494 -9.07 -3.77 -23.57
N ARG A 495 -9.57 -2.72 -24.24
CA ARG A 495 -10.80 -2.81 -25.01
C ARG A 495 -10.72 -3.89 -26.10
N VAL A 496 -9.58 -3.98 -26.80
CA VAL A 496 -9.39 -4.96 -27.88
C VAL A 496 -9.50 -6.40 -27.36
N ALA A 497 -8.93 -6.69 -26.19
CA ALA A 497 -9.05 -8.01 -25.60
C ALA A 497 -10.50 -8.29 -25.15
N ALA A 498 -11.20 -7.30 -24.59
CA ALA A 498 -12.59 -7.44 -24.18
C ALA A 498 -13.53 -7.63 -25.40
N ASP A 499 -13.38 -6.83 -26.47
CA ASP A 499 -14.15 -7.03 -27.72
C ASP A 499 -13.86 -8.42 -28.34
N ASN A 500 -12.64 -8.97 -28.18
CA ASN A 500 -12.32 -10.34 -28.62
C ASN A 500 -13.05 -11.40 -27.80
N VAL A 501 -13.21 -11.20 -26.48
CA VAL A 501 -13.97 -12.14 -25.62
C VAL A 501 -15.40 -12.25 -26.11
N CYS A 502 -16.12 -11.14 -26.28
CA CYS A 502 -17.49 -11.13 -26.76
C CYS A 502 -17.63 -11.89 -28.11
N ARG A 503 -16.71 -11.65 -29.06
CA ARG A 503 -16.71 -12.37 -30.34
C ARG A 503 -16.44 -13.88 -30.19
N ILE A 504 -15.57 -14.29 -29.27
CA ILE A 504 -15.23 -15.70 -29.08
C ILE A 504 -16.37 -16.40 -28.37
N GLU A 505 -17.04 -15.73 -27.43
CA GLU A 505 -18.22 -16.24 -26.75
C GLU A 505 -19.36 -16.47 -27.74
N ASP A 506 -19.73 -15.51 -28.61
CA ASP A 506 -20.68 -15.72 -29.70
C ASP A 506 -20.31 -16.98 -30.55
N GLU A 507 -19.00 -17.18 -30.84
CA GLU A 507 -18.52 -18.36 -31.58
C GLU A 507 -18.60 -19.66 -30.76
N VAL A 508 -18.53 -19.61 -29.40
CA VAL A 508 -18.69 -20.74 -28.51
C VAL A 508 -20.14 -21.16 -28.47
N ASP A 509 -21.06 -20.21 -28.35
CA ASP A 509 -22.52 -20.44 -28.34
C ASP A 509 -23.01 -21.10 -29.63
N ASP A 510 -22.62 -20.51 -30.77
CA ASP A 510 -22.96 -21.08 -32.09
C ASP A 510 -22.42 -22.51 -32.24
N LEU A 511 -21.17 -22.74 -31.76
CA LEU A 511 -20.54 -24.07 -31.85
C LEU A 511 -21.21 -25.07 -30.89
N GLU A 512 -21.54 -24.66 -29.66
CA GLU A 512 -22.24 -25.50 -28.69
C GLU A 512 -23.59 -25.98 -29.26
N GLU A 513 -24.40 -25.05 -29.80
CA GLU A 513 -25.67 -25.35 -30.41
C GLU A 513 -25.53 -26.33 -31.62
N GLU A 514 -24.53 -26.09 -32.48
CA GLU A 514 -24.21 -27.00 -33.60
C GLU A 514 -23.86 -28.39 -33.10
N LEU A 515 -22.98 -28.51 -32.09
CA LEU A 515 -22.51 -29.80 -31.56
C LEU A 515 -23.63 -30.53 -30.81
N ARG A 516 -24.48 -29.81 -30.08
CA ARG A 516 -25.67 -30.33 -29.41
C ARG A 516 -26.62 -30.94 -30.42
N ASN A 517 -26.96 -30.22 -31.49
CA ASN A 517 -27.86 -30.69 -32.55
C ASN A 517 -27.30 -31.94 -33.26
N LYS A 518 -26.05 -31.94 -33.65
CA LYS A 518 -25.36 -33.11 -34.24
C LYS A 518 -25.36 -34.31 -33.31
N HIS A 519 -25.20 -34.07 -32.00
CA HIS A 519 -25.21 -35.17 -31.03
C HIS A 519 -26.63 -35.77 -30.86
N ILE A 520 -27.65 -34.94 -30.84
CA ILE A 520 -29.08 -35.39 -30.81
C ILE A 520 -29.38 -36.23 -32.05
N GLU A 521 -28.91 -35.85 -33.24
CA GLU A 521 -29.07 -36.65 -34.46
C GLU A 521 -28.37 -38.00 -34.34
N ARG A 522 -27.17 -38.06 -33.78
CA ARG A 522 -26.42 -39.31 -33.50
C ARG A 522 -27.20 -40.23 -32.52
N LEU A 523 -27.77 -39.64 -31.48
CA LEU A 523 -28.62 -40.37 -30.52
C LEU A 523 -29.89 -40.94 -31.18
N SER A 524 -30.61 -40.12 -31.94
CA SER A 524 -31.84 -40.52 -32.62
C SER A 524 -31.62 -41.61 -33.69
N SER A 525 -30.44 -41.60 -34.31
CA SER A 525 -30.03 -42.62 -35.29
C SER A 525 -29.48 -43.91 -34.68
N GLY A 526 -29.41 -44.00 -33.33
CA GLY A 526 -28.87 -45.17 -32.62
C GLY A 526 -27.38 -45.37 -32.72
N LEU A 527 -26.65 -44.30 -33.18
CA LEU A 527 -25.19 -44.32 -33.33
C LEU A 527 -24.45 -44.04 -32.01
N CYS A 528 -25.16 -43.62 -30.98
CA CYS A 528 -24.62 -43.28 -29.66
C CYS A 528 -25.45 -43.93 -28.55
N LYS A 529 -24.82 -44.41 -27.48
CA LYS A 529 -25.53 -44.90 -26.30
C LYS A 529 -26.10 -43.72 -25.51
N PRO A 530 -27.35 -43.79 -25.00
CA PRO A 530 -27.96 -42.68 -24.24
C PRO A 530 -27.11 -42.23 -23.05
N SER A 531 -26.50 -43.16 -22.30
CA SER A 531 -25.62 -42.84 -21.15
C SER A 531 -24.42 -41.97 -21.54
N ASN A 532 -23.81 -42.24 -22.70
CA ASN A 532 -22.68 -41.47 -23.20
C ASN A 532 -23.14 -40.08 -23.69
N GLY A 533 -24.40 -40.03 -24.20
CA GLY A 533 -25.00 -38.81 -24.72
C GLY A 533 -25.26 -37.77 -23.64
N VAL A 534 -25.72 -38.18 -22.47
CA VAL A 534 -25.96 -37.27 -21.34
C VAL A 534 -24.66 -36.62 -20.91
N VAL A 535 -23.62 -37.42 -20.66
CA VAL A 535 -22.31 -36.87 -20.22
C VAL A 535 -21.71 -35.92 -21.25
N PHE A 536 -21.86 -36.24 -22.54
CA PHE A 536 -21.37 -35.36 -23.62
C PHE A 536 -22.09 -34.00 -23.62
N LEU A 537 -23.44 -34.01 -23.50
CA LEU A 537 -24.25 -32.78 -23.48
C LEU A 537 -23.98 -31.93 -22.22
N ASP A 538 -23.77 -32.57 -21.06
CA ASP A 538 -23.44 -31.88 -19.81
C ASP A 538 -22.07 -31.18 -19.93
N ILE A 539 -21.09 -31.82 -20.55
CA ILE A 539 -19.77 -31.20 -20.79
C ILE A 539 -19.90 -30.00 -21.74
N LEU A 540 -20.72 -30.09 -22.82
CA LEU A 540 -20.94 -28.93 -23.71
C LEU A 540 -21.51 -27.75 -22.94
N SER A 541 -22.57 -28.00 -22.12
CA SER A 541 -23.23 -26.94 -21.33
C SER A 541 -22.29 -26.33 -20.28
N ILE A 542 -21.42 -27.10 -19.66
CA ILE A 542 -20.42 -26.59 -18.72
C ILE A 542 -19.42 -25.67 -19.43
N LEU A 543 -18.97 -26.05 -20.62
CA LEU A 543 -18.02 -25.26 -21.42
C LEU A 543 -18.63 -23.93 -21.89
N GLU A 544 -19.90 -23.92 -22.30
CA GLU A 544 -20.63 -22.70 -22.64
C GLU A 544 -20.75 -21.77 -21.44
N ARG A 545 -21.16 -22.26 -20.25
CA ARG A 545 -21.25 -21.45 -19.03
C ARG A 545 -19.91 -20.83 -18.62
N MET A 546 -18.79 -21.53 -18.84
CA MET A 546 -17.47 -20.96 -18.60
C MET A 546 -17.18 -19.76 -19.52
N SER A 547 -17.67 -19.80 -20.79
CA SER A 547 -17.51 -18.66 -21.70
C SER A 547 -18.41 -17.50 -21.34
N ASP A 548 -19.65 -17.76 -20.86
CA ASP A 548 -20.55 -16.73 -20.33
C ASP A 548 -19.91 -15.93 -19.20
N HIS A 549 -19.30 -16.62 -18.22
CA HIS A 549 -18.59 -15.96 -17.13
C HIS A 549 -17.36 -15.20 -17.62
N ALA A 550 -16.67 -15.68 -18.66
CA ALA A 550 -15.58 -14.93 -19.29
C ALA A 550 -16.11 -13.64 -19.96
N ASN A 551 -17.28 -13.69 -20.58
CA ASN A 551 -17.93 -12.52 -21.19
C ASN A 551 -18.34 -11.49 -20.14
N ASN A 552 -18.91 -11.92 -19.00
CA ASN A 552 -19.22 -11.02 -17.87
C ASN A 552 -17.98 -10.24 -17.41
N LEU A 553 -16.82 -10.91 -17.29
CA LEU A 553 -15.54 -10.24 -16.95
C LEU A 553 -15.14 -9.17 -17.98
N ALA A 554 -15.36 -9.44 -19.28
CA ALA A 554 -15.06 -8.50 -20.35
C ALA A 554 -16.02 -7.32 -20.37
N ASP A 555 -17.31 -7.55 -20.13
CA ASP A 555 -18.34 -6.52 -20.09
C ASP A 555 -18.09 -5.49 -18.98
N CYS A 556 -17.65 -5.93 -17.79
CA CYS A 556 -17.20 -5.01 -16.73
C CYS A 556 -16.09 -4.09 -17.22
N VAL A 557 -15.08 -4.60 -17.94
CA VAL A 557 -13.99 -3.79 -18.48
C VAL A 557 -14.48 -2.81 -19.55
N LEU A 558 -15.42 -3.23 -20.42
CA LEU A 558 -16.01 -2.37 -21.45
C LEU A 558 -16.86 -1.26 -20.82
N ALA A 559 -17.60 -1.53 -19.75
CA ALA A 559 -18.38 -0.55 -19.01
C ALA A 559 -17.47 0.53 -18.40
N GLU A 560 -16.39 0.12 -17.70
CA GLU A 560 -15.40 1.04 -17.14
C GLU A 560 -14.74 1.95 -18.21
N ILE A 561 -14.45 1.39 -19.40
CA ILE A 561 -13.86 2.15 -20.51
C ILE A 561 -14.85 3.20 -21.07
N LYS A 562 -16.16 2.90 -21.04
CA LYS A 562 -17.20 3.86 -21.46
C LYS A 562 -17.37 5.00 -20.47
N GLU A 563 -17.31 4.73 -19.17
CA GLU A 563 -17.45 5.75 -18.13
C GLU A 563 -16.25 6.72 -18.05
N LYS A 564 -15.07 6.26 -18.44
CA LYS A 564 -13.85 7.10 -18.50
C LYS A 564 -13.77 8.05 -19.70
N LYS A 565 -14.70 7.97 -20.66
CA LYS A 565 -14.82 8.87 -21.81
C LYS A 565 -15.80 10.01 -21.54
#